data_892d3ad0cd1119b611fd46e6e1117c6b
#
_entry.id   892d3ad0cd1119b611fd46e6e1117c6b
#
_cell.length_a   1.000
_cell.length_b   1.000
_cell.length_c   1.000
_cell.angle_alpha   90.00
_cell.angle_beta   90.00
_cell.angle_gamma   90.00
#
_symmetry.space_group_name_H-M   'P 1'
#
loop_
_entity.id
_entity.type
_entity.pdbx_description
1 polymer ?
#
loop_
_entity_poly.entity_id
_entity_poly.type
_entity_poly.pdbx_seq_one_letter_code
_entity_poly.pdbx_strand_id
1 'polypeptide(L)'
;VAAEKVQEDCQTELTEELQKTANDIHYGNAHAGIHVTIHRLTSVSDYLKNEYQTVAPPLLRASKKLQSTILPLLKEEQQGGKQKNLLFGKRLDSHALYKTDGTIFTRTRLPGEEKRLAVALLIDESGSMGWGDRMTHARKTAIVLYDFCKSLGIPITIYGHSTDAGGVALYSYAEFDSVDNEDCYRLMDMCDRNGNRDGAALRFVAEHLCTRPELQKLLILISDGQPADYGYSGTEAEADLRGIKKEYEKRDVILFAAAIGDDKENIRRIYKDGFLDITKLEELPKNMAQLVKQHLK
;
A
#
# COMPACT_ATOMS: atom_id res chain seq x y z
N VAL A 1 16.46 -1.18 31.41
CA VAL A 1 16.21 -2.61 31.75
C VAL A 1 14.71 -2.91 31.88
N ALA A 2 13.95 -2.26 32.82
CA ALA A 2 12.53 -2.58 32.97
C ALA A 2 11.66 -2.09 31.76
N ALA A 3 11.90 -0.88 31.26
CA ALA A 3 11.18 -0.35 30.11
C ALA A 3 11.48 -1.12 28.81
N GLU A 4 12.72 -1.51 28.61
CA GLU A 4 13.15 -2.33 27.47
C GLU A 4 12.47 -3.71 27.47
N LYS A 5 12.39 -4.35 28.63
CA LYS A 5 11.71 -5.64 28.76
C LYS A 5 10.21 -5.54 28.46
N VAL A 6 9.53 -4.50 28.94
CA VAL A 6 8.11 -4.25 28.63
C VAL A 6 7.92 -4.05 27.11
N GLN A 7 8.85 -3.35 26.46
CA GLN A 7 8.79 -3.14 25.02
C GLN A 7 9.01 -4.43 24.24
N GLU A 8 9.96 -5.29 24.65
CA GLU A 8 10.16 -6.62 24.04
C GLU A 8 8.94 -7.52 24.24
N ASP A 9 8.33 -7.52 25.41
CA ASP A 9 7.11 -8.28 25.71
C ASP A 9 5.96 -7.81 24.78
N CYS A 10 5.74 -6.50 24.62
CA CYS A 10 4.72 -5.96 23.70
C CYS A 10 5.00 -6.32 22.23
N GLN A 11 6.26 -6.32 21.78
CA GLN A 11 6.62 -6.73 20.42
C GLN A 11 6.34 -8.22 20.19
N THR A 12 6.58 -9.04 21.21
CA THR A 12 6.32 -10.48 21.17
C THR A 12 4.82 -10.75 21.10
N GLU A 13 4.02 -10.10 21.97
CA GLU A 13 2.56 -10.19 21.98
C GLU A 13 1.97 -9.78 20.61
N LEU A 14 2.44 -8.68 20.02
CA LEU A 14 2.01 -8.25 18.69
C LEU A 14 2.30 -9.31 17.63
N THR A 15 3.50 -9.91 17.66
CA THR A 15 3.88 -10.95 16.70
C THR A 15 3.00 -12.19 16.83
N GLU A 16 2.68 -12.60 18.06
CA GLU A 16 1.77 -13.74 18.33
C GLU A 16 0.35 -13.44 17.86
N GLU A 17 -0.16 -12.22 18.07
CA GLU A 17 -1.47 -11.78 17.59
C GLU A 17 -1.56 -11.79 16.06
N LEU A 18 -0.54 -11.26 15.38
CA LEU A 18 -0.46 -11.29 13.92
C LEU A 18 -0.39 -12.73 13.39
N GLN A 19 0.39 -13.60 14.05
CA GLN A 19 0.46 -15.02 13.67
C GLN A 19 -0.88 -15.73 13.87
N LYS A 20 -1.59 -15.44 14.95
CA LYS A 20 -2.94 -15.96 15.18
C LYS A 20 -3.89 -15.51 14.09
N THR A 21 -3.87 -14.22 13.75
CA THR A 21 -4.66 -13.67 12.64
C THR A 21 -4.34 -14.37 11.33
N ALA A 22 -3.05 -14.62 11.04
CA ALA A 22 -2.64 -15.35 9.84
C ALA A 22 -3.19 -16.78 9.79
N ASN A 23 -3.25 -17.46 10.94
CA ASN A 23 -3.77 -18.82 11.02
C ASN A 23 -5.32 -18.90 10.86
N ASP A 24 -6.03 -17.83 11.20
CA ASP A 24 -7.49 -17.76 11.13
C ASP A 24 -8.01 -17.37 9.74
N ILE A 25 -7.15 -16.90 8.84
CA ILE A 25 -7.52 -16.47 7.48
C ILE A 25 -7.69 -17.66 6.54
N HIS A 26 -8.76 -17.63 5.76
CA HIS A 26 -8.95 -18.56 4.65
C HIS A 26 -8.31 -18.01 3.36
N TYR A 27 -7.20 -18.63 2.94
CA TYR A 27 -6.40 -18.15 1.81
C TYR A 27 -6.96 -18.53 0.41
N GLY A 28 -8.08 -19.28 0.36
CA GLY A 28 -8.69 -19.74 -0.90
C GLY A 28 -8.09 -21.05 -1.41
N ASN A 29 -8.73 -21.64 -2.42
CA ASN A 29 -8.38 -22.97 -2.93
C ASN A 29 -6.98 -23.03 -3.57
N ALA A 30 -6.53 -21.94 -4.19
CA ALA A 30 -5.19 -21.85 -4.80
C ALA A 30 -4.06 -21.95 -3.77
N HIS A 31 -4.38 -21.77 -2.50
CA HIS A 31 -3.43 -21.79 -1.38
C HIS A 31 -3.79 -22.83 -0.32
N ALA A 32 -4.55 -23.88 -0.71
CA ALA A 32 -4.92 -24.94 0.21
C ALA A 32 -3.67 -25.65 0.77
N GLY A 33 -3.58 -25.74 2.10
CA GLY A 33 -2.45 -26.36 2.79
C GLY A 33 -1.20 -25.48 2.91
N ILE A 34 -1.24 -24.24 2.45
CA ILE A 34 -0.15 -23.27 2.63
C ILE A 34 -0.20 -22.67 4.04
N HIS A 35 0.93 -22.65 4.71
CA HIS A 35 1.11 -21.97 5.99
C HIS A 35 1.65 -20.56 5.75
N VAL A 36 1.12 -19.58 6.50
CA VAL A 36 1.65 -18.21 6.49
C VAL A 36 2.33 -17.95 7.82
N THR A 37 3.60 -17.60 7.76
CA THR A 37 4.43 -17.32 8.95
C THR A 37 4.77 -15.84 9.01
N ILE A 38 4.58 -15.24 10.18
CA ILE A 38 4.90 -13.82 10.42
C ILE A 38 6.29 -13.70 11.02
N HIS A 39 7.13 -12.91 10.39
CA HIS A 39 8.44 -12.52 10.89
C HIS A 39 8.45 -11.03 11.22
N ARG A 40 8.96 -10.68 12.40
CA ARG A 40 9.09 -9.29 12.81
C ARG A 40 10.38 -9.09 13.61
N LEU A 41 11.11 -8.01 13.34
CA LEU A 41 12.23 -7.60 14.18
C LEU A 41 11.68 -6.97 15.46
N THR A 42 11.87 -7.64 16.58
CA THR A 42 11.47 -7.13 17.92
C THR A 42 12.38 -6.00 18.41
N SER A 43 13.64 -5.99 17.95
CA SER A 43 14.61 -4.93 18.24
C SER A 43 15.33 -4.47 16.97
N VAL A 44 15.69 -3.20 16.92
CA VAL A 44 16.39 -2.60 15.77
C VAL A 44 17.84 -2.35 16.14
N SER A 45 18.76 -2.87 15.32
CA SER A 45 20.20 -2.69 15.51
C SER A 45 20.64 -1.25 15.15
N ASP A 46 21.74 -0.81 15.75
CA ASP A 46 22.35 0.48 15.43
C ASP A 46 22.81 0.55 13.96
N TYR A 47 23.12 -0.59 13.35
CA TYR A 47 23.44 -0.68 11.93
C TYR A 47 22.27 -0.19 11.06
N LEU A 48 21.06 -0.70 11.29
CA LEU A 48 19.85 -0.30 10.53
C LEU A 48 19.52 1.18 10.77
N LYS A 49 19.70 1.68 11.98
CA LYS A 49 19.51 3.11 12.31
C LYS A 49 20.47 4.00 11.53
N ASN A 50 21.75 3.65 11.49
CA ASN A 50 22.77 4.40 10.76
C ASN A 50 22.56 4.35 9.24
N GLU A 51 22.17 3.19 8.72
CA GLU A 51 21.84 3.03 7.30
C GLU A 51 20.64 3.92 6.91
N TYR A 52 19.58 3.90 7.71
CA TYR A 52 18.43 4.77 7.49
C TYR A 52 18.82 6.25 7.48
N GLN A 53 19.61 6.70 8.44
CA GLN A 53 20.07 8.10 8.52
C GLN A 53 20.85 8.53 7.28
N THR A 54 21.53 7.61 6.64
CA THR A 54 22.29 7.87 5.39
C THR A 54 21.37 7.96 4.18
N VAL A 55 20.36 7.07 4.09
CA VAL A 55 19.50 6.92 2.90
C VAL A 55 18.28 7.85 2.94
N ALA A 56 17.71 8.12 4.12
CA ALA A 56 16.43 8.80 4.26
C ALA A 56 16.42 10.30 3.84
N PRO A 57 17.45 11.16 4.05
CA PRO A 57 17.33 12.59 3.82
C PRO A 57 16.81 13.01 2.43
N PRO A 58 17.26 12.45 1.30
CA PRO A 58 16.71 12.78 -0.01
C PRO A 58 15.25 12.27 -0.17
N LEU A 59 14.91 11.14 0.46
CA LEU A 59 13.59 10.53 0.37
C LEU A 59 12.54 11.32 1.17
N LEU A 60 12.90 11.85 2.32
CA LEU A 60 12.04 12.73 3.11
C LEU A 60 11.69 14.03 2.36
N ARG A 61 12.57 14.53 1.48
CA ARG A 61 12.25 15.64 0.57
C ARG A 61 11.22 15.22 -0.47
N ALA A 62 11.32 14.00 -1.01
CA ALA A 62 10.33 13.47 -1.94
C ALA A 62 8.96 13.27 -1.25
N SER A 63 8.94 12.79 -0.01
CA SER A 63 7.73 12.69 0.82
C SER A 63 7.07 14.06 1.02
N LYS A 64 7.82 15.10 1.36
CA LYS A 64 7.28 16.48 1.48
C LYS A 64 6.65 16.98 0.17
N LYS A 65 7.26 16.66 -0.98
CA LYS A 65 6.69 16.98 -2.28
C LYS A 65 5.39 16.21 -2.52
N LEU A 66 5.33 14.94 -2.13
CA LEU A 66 4.11 14.12 -2.18
C LEU A 66 3.01 14.75 -1.30
N GLN A 67 3.33 15.12 -0.06
CA GLN A 67 2.40 15.78 0.85
C GLN A 67 1.82 17.07 0.24
N SER A 68 2.66 17.95 -0.30
CA SER A 68 2.22 19.20 -0.94
C SER A 68 1.30 18.98 -2.14
N THR A 69 1.45 17.85 -2.83
CA THR A 69 0.64 17.49 -4.01
C THR A 69 -0.70 16.86 -3.61
N ILE A 70 -0.70 15.98 -2.61
CA ILE A 70 -1.88 15.19 -2.22
C ILE A 70 -2.78 15.92 -1.21
N LEU A 71 -2.18 16.63 -0.25
CA LEU A 71 -2.94 17.29 0.82
C LEU A 71 -4.05 18.24 0.32
N PRO A 72 -3.86 19.07 -0.72
CA PRO A 72 -4.93 19.87 -1.28
C PRO A 72 -6.10 19.04 -1.81
N LEU A 73 -5.80 17.89 -2.45
CA LEU A 73 -6.82 17.01 -3.02
C LEU A 73 -7.67 16.36 -1.92
N LEU A 74 -7.05 15.92 -0.84
CA LEU A 74 -7.76 15.37 0.33
C LEU A 74 -8.64 16.45 0.99
N LYS A 75 -8.12 17.67 1.13
CA LYS A 75 -8.89 18.80 1.72
C LYS A 75 -10.06 19.28 0.85
N GLU A 76 -9.90 19.33 -0.48
CA GLU A 76 -11.01 19.68 -1.40
C GLU A 76 -12.19 18.72 -1.24
N GLU A 77 -11.93 17.46 -0.99
CA GLU A 77 -12.96 16.47 -0.74
C GLU A 77 -13.67 16.65 0.61
N GLN A 78 -12.92 17.03 1.65
CA GLN A 78 -13.44 17.23 3.00
C GLN A 78 -14.31 18.49 3.13
N GLN A 79 -13.92 19.60 2.50
CA GLN A 79 -14.58 20.89 2.69
C GLN A 79 -15.92 21.00 1.97
N GLY A 80 -16.25 20.05 1.10
CA GLY A 80 -17.36 20.26 0.18
C GLY A 80 -17.05 21.41 -0.76
N GLY A 81 -17.97 21.80 -1.60
CA GLY A 81 -17.72 22.91 -2.49
C GLY A 81 -18.78 23.09 -3.56
N LYS A 82 -18.64 24.17 -4.28
CA LYS A 82 -19.50 24.48 -5.42
C LYS A 82 -18.91 23.82 -6.67
N GLN A 83 -19.46 22.69 -7.09
CA GLN A 83 -19.15 22.11 -8.38
C GLN A 83 -19.75 22.98 -9.48
N LYS A 84 -18.93 23.41 -10.42
CA LYS A 84 -19.32 24.24 -11.58
C LYS A 84 -19.21 23.43 -12.87
N ASN A 85 -19.73 24.01 -13.95
CA ASN A 85 -19.65 23.42 -15.29
C ASN A 85 -20.33 22.05 -15.40
N LEU A 86 -21.52 21.94 -14.83
CA LEU A 86 -22.35 20.73 -14.91
C LEU A 86 -23.43 20.90 -15.97
N LEU A 87 -23.79 19.82 -16.65
CA LEU A 87 -24.94 19.77 -17.57
C LEU A 87 -26.28 19.86 -16.80
N PHE A 88 -26.30 19.41 -15.53
CA PHE A 88 -27.47 19.43 -14.66
C PHE A 88 -27.05 19.81 -13.22
N GLY A 89 -27.87 20.64 -12.55
CA GLY A 89 -27.63 21.06 -11.17
C GLY A 89 -28.77 21.87 -10.58
N LYS A 90 -28.74 22.07 -9.24
CA LYS A 90 -29.79 22.82 -8.55
C LYS A 90 -29.73 24.33 -8.76
N ARG A 91 -28.63 24.89 -9.25
CA ARG A 91 -28.45 26.35 -9.49
C ARG A 91 -27.74 26.58 -10.81
N LEU A 92 -28.08 27.67 -11.47
CA LEU A 92 -27.37 28.16 -12.65
C LEU A 92 -26.12 28.94 -12.23
N ASP A 93 -25.04 28.81 -13.00
CA ASP A 93 -23.88 29.69 -12.88
C ASP A 93 -24.02 30.86 -13.82
N SER A 94 -24.36 32.04 -13.25
CA SER A 94 -24.52 33.27 -14.04
C SER A 94 -23.29 33.64 -14.86
N HIS A 95 -22.09 33.25 -14.41
CA HIS A 95 -20.83 33.45 -15.12
C HIS A 95 -20.55 32.42 -16.25
N ALA A 96 -21.36 31.38 -16.35
CA ALA A 96 -21.22 30.33 -17.37
C ALA A 96 -22.34 30.38 -18.43
N LEU A 97 -23.25 31.32 -18.36
CA LEU A 97 -24.39 31.42 -19.28
C LEU A 97 -24.00 31.65 -20.76
N TYR A 98 -22.77 32.11 -21.00
CA TYR A 98 -22.24 32.28 -22.36
C TYR A 98 -21.78 30.93 -23.02
N LYS A 99 -21.76 29.86 -22.26
CA LYS A 99 -21.30 28.54 -22.75
C LYS A 99 -22.38 27.88 -23.59
N THR A 100 -22.00 27.44 -24.78
CA THR A 100 -22.88 26.76 -25.74
C THR A 100 -22.94 25.25 -25.55
N ASP A 101 -22.06 24.68 -24.70
CA ASP A 101 -21.98 23.24 -24.38
C ASP A 101 -23.00 22.78 -23.31
N GLY A 102 -23.87 23.71 -22.82
CA GLY A 102 -24.87 23.41 -21.80
C GLY A 102 -24.31 23.21 -20.38
N THR A 103 -23.01 23.39 -20.14
CA THR A 103 -22.35 23.21 -18.83
C THR A 103 -22.53 24.46 -17.93
N ILE A 104 -23.81 24.90 -17.75
CA ILE A 104 -24.17 26.14 -17.08
C ILE A 104 -24.67 25.94 -15.63
N PHE A 105 -24.74 24.70 -15.16
CA PHE A 105 -25.25 24.39 -13.84
C PHE A 105 -24.17 24.27 -12.78
N THR A 106 -24.59 24.54 -11.53
CA THR A 106 -23.74 24.29 -10.35
C THR A 106 -24.50 23.46 -9.31
N ARG A 107 -23.76 22.71 -8.54
CA ARG A 107 -24.25 21.95 -7.39
C ARG A 107 -23.35 22.25 -6.19
N THR A 108 -23.96 22.56 -5.06
CA THR A 108 -23.23 22.63 -3.79
C THR A 108 -23.13 21.24 -3.24
N ARG A 109 -21.91 20.75 -3.05
CA ARG A 109 -21.62 19.51 -2.32
C ARG A 109 -21.46 19.90 -0.85
N LEU A 110 -22.25 19.28 0.03
CA LEU A 110 -22.06 19.45 1.46
C LEU A 110 -20.67 18.93 1.85
N PRO A 111 -20.05 19.47 2.92
CA PRO A 111 -18.86 18.86 3.50
C PRO A 111 -19.14 17.38 3.75
N GLY A 112 -18.30 16.51 3.22
CA GLY A 112 -18.37 15.07 3.50
C GLY A 112 -17.87 14.81 4.91
N GLU A 113 -18.23 13.68 5.48
CA GLU A 113 -17.52 13.15 6.63
C GLU A 113 -16.03 13.00 6.29
N GLU A 114 -15.15 13.18 7.30
CA GLU A 114 -13.71 12.94 7.11
C GLU A 114 -13.52 11.54 6.55
N LYS A 115 -13.16 11.47 5.27
CA LYS A 115 -12.79 10.20 4.65
C LYS A 115 -11.43 9.81 5.22
N ARG A 116 -11.47 9.03 6.27
CA ARG A 116 -10.26 8.48 6.87
C ARG A 116 -9.73 7.41 5.95
N LEU A 117 -8.49 7.56 5.56
CA LEU A 117 -7.74 6.62 4.72
C LEU A 117 -6.86 5.74 5.60
N ALA A 118 -6.87 4.43 5.37
CA ALA A 118 -5.84 3.52 5.86
C ALA A 118 -5.06 2.95 4.66
N VAL A 119 -3.76 2.78 4.82
CA VAL A 119 -2.86 2.31 3.76
C VAL A 119 -2.16 1.03 4.19
N ALA A 120 -2.12 0.05 3.30
CA ALA A 120 -1.28 -1.14 3.45
C ALA A 120 -0.33 -1.23 2.25
N LEU A 121 0.92 -1.52 2.51
CA LEU A 121 1.95 -1.74 1.51
C LEU A 121 2.44 -3.18 1.61
N LEU A 122 2.39 -3.91 0.50
CA LEU A 122 2.95 -5.25 0.37
C LEU A 122 4.07 -5.22 -0.64
N ILE A 123 5.23 -5.76 -0.26
CA ILE A 123 6.45 -5.71 -1.08
C ILE A 123 6.86 -7.14 -1.40
N ASP A 124 7.02 -7.39 -2.68
CA ASP A 124 7.60 -8.62 -3.19
C ASP A 124 9.09 -8.66 -2.82
N GLU A 125 9.49 -9.67 -2.05
CA GLU A 125 10.87 -9.95 -1.67
C GLU A 125 11.39 -11.24 -2.34
N SER A 126 10.87 -11.55 -3.51
CA SER A 126 11.38 -12.67 -4.30
C SER A 126 12.79 -12.41 -4.82
N GLY A 127 13.51 -13.50 -5.16
CA GLY A 127 14.88 -13.39 -5.65
C GLY A 127 15.05 -12.55 -6.90
N SER A 128 14.01 -12.40 -7.73
CA SER A 128 14.02 -11.51 -8.90
C SER A 128 14.15 -10.02 -8.54
N MET A 129 13.71 -9.65 -7.34
CA MET A 129 13.82 -8.28 -6.82
C MET A 129 15.27 -7.88 -6.49
N GLY A 130 16.20 -8.84 -6.38
CA GLY A 130 17.63 -8.58 -6.23
C GLY A 130 18.32 -8.08 -7.50
N TRP A 131 17.67 -8.15 -8.66
CA TRP A 131 18.24 -7.73 -9.92
C TRP A 131 17.98 -6.23 -10.21
N GLY A 132 19.00 -5.53 -10.69
CA GLY A 132 18.86 -4.17 -11.23
C GLY A 132 18.30 -3.14 -10.26
N ASP A 133 18.73 -3.13 -9.00
CA ASP A 133 18.33 -2.17 -7.96
C ASP A 133 16.81 -2.18 -7.61
N ARG A 134 16.05 -3.21 -8.02
CA ARG A 134 14.59 -3.26 -7.81
C ARG A 134 14.24 -3.20 -6.32
N MET A 135 14.90 -4.00 -5.48
CA MET A 135 14.69 -3.99 -4.02
C MET A 135 15.06 -2.62 -3.41
N THR A 136 16.13 -2.00 -3.90
CA THR A 136 16.52 -0.65 -3.47
C THR A 136 15.44 0.38 -3.82
N HIS A 137 14.82 0.28 -4.99
CA HIS A 137 13.71 1.16 -5.40
C HIS A 137 12.44 0.89 -4.58
N ALA A 138 12.10 -0.38 -4.30
CA ALA A 138 10.98 -0.75 -3.45
C ALA A 138 11.15 -0.17 -2.03
N ARG A 139 12.32 -0.34 -1.43
CA ARG A 139 12.67 0.21 -0.11
C ARG A 139 12.56 1.73 -0.08
N LYS A 140 13.11 2.43 -1.08
CA LYS A 140 12.99 3.89 -1.18
C LYS A 140 11.53 4.33 -1.27
N THR A 141 10.72 3.64 -2.05
CA THR A 141 9.28 3.93 -2.17
C THR A 141 8.56 3.70 -0.85
N ALA A 142 8.87 2.61 -0.15
CA ALA A 142 8.31 2.31 1.17
C ALA A 142 8.64 3.41 2.19
N ILE A 143 9.88 3.90 2.24
CA ILE A 143 10.29 5.00 3.12
C ILE A 143 9.51 6.29 2.81
N VAL A 144 9.35 6.63 1.53
CA VAL A 144 8.61 7.83 1.12
C VAL A 144 7.14 7.73 1.52
N LEU A 145 6.50 6.59 1.28
CA LEU A 145 5.08 6.37 1.62
C LEU A 145 4.87 6.28 3.13
N TYR A 146 5.79 5.65 3.85
CA TYR A 146 5.73 5.59 5.32
C TYR A 146 5.78 7.00 5.94
N ASP A 147 6.78 7.81 5.57
CA ASP A 147 6.92 9.18 6.08
C ASP A 147 5.74 10.06 5.65
N PHE A 148 5.25 9.91 4.42
CA PHE A 148 4.05 10.59 3.95
C PHE A 148 2.84 10.27 4.84
N CYS A 149 2.54 9.01 5.08
CA CYS A 149 1.40 8.58 5.88
C CYS A 149 1.53 9.02 7.34
N LYS A 150 2.69 8.81 7.96
CA LYS A 150 2.95 9.22 9.35
C LYS A 150 2.83 10.74 9.52
N SER A 151 3.36 11.53 8.59
CA SER A 151 3.27 13.00 8.64
C SER A 151 1.85 13.54 8.54
N LEU A 152 0.94 12.80 7.89
CA LEU A 152 -0.47 13.16 7.74
C LEU A 152 -1.40 12.46 8.74
N GLY A 153 -0.87 11.63 9.64
CA GLY A 153 -1.66 10.85 10.58
C GLY A 153 -2.50 9.76 9.91
N ILE A 154 -2.07 9.28 8.74
CA ILE A 154 -2.71 8.18 8.01
C ILE A 154 -2.16 6.87 8.56
N PRO A 155 -2.99 5.95 9.08
CA PRO A 155 -2.56 4.62 9.50
C PRO A 155 -1.94 3.87 8.32
N ILE A 156 -0.74 3.31 8.53
CA ILE A 156 -0.02 2.55 7.51
C ILE A 156 0.57 1.28 8.11
N THR A 157 0.42 0.17 7.38
CA THR A 157 1.15 -1.08 7.64
C THR A 157 1.99 -1.46 6.42
N ILE A 158 3.15 -2.09 6.64
CA ILE A 158 4.10 -2.46 5.59
C ILE A 158 4.62 -3.87 5.83
N TYR A 159 4.39 -4.73 4.85
CA TYR A 159 4.86 -6.10 4.83
C TYR A 159 5.73 -6.37 3.61
N GLY A 160 6.80 -7.14 3.81
CA GLY A 160 7.45 -7.90 2.75
C GLY A 160 6.89 -9.30 2.68
N HIS A 161 7.00 -9.97 1.55
CA HIS A 161 6.64 -11.38 1.44
C HIS A 161 7.59 -12.16 0.55
N SER A 162 7.80 -13.41 0.91
CA SER A 162 8.52 -14.40 0.11
C SER A 162 7.96 -15.79 0.42
N THR A 163 8.42 -16.82 -0.30
CA THR A 163 8.11 -18.20 0.05
C THR A 163 9.20 -18.81 0.92
N ASP A 164 8.81 -19.69 1.83
CA ASP A 164 9.73 -20.45 2.69
C ASP A 164 9.19 -21.85 2.93
N ALA A 165 10.06 -22.88 2.83
CA ALA A 165 9.80 -24.28 3.17
C ALA A 165 8.38 -24.82 2.86
N GLY A 166 7.76 -24.37 1.78
CA GLY A 166 6.40 -24.75 1.36
C GLY A 166 5.28 -23.87 1.91
N GLY A 167 5.62 -22.74 2.51
CA GLY A 167 4.70 -21.72 2.99
C GLY A 167 5.00 -20.33 2.45
N VAL A 168 4.31 -19.34 2.99
CA VAL A 168 4.55 -17.91 2.74
C VAL A 168 5.10 -17.28 4.01
N ALA A 169 6.25 -16.64 3.90
CA ALA A 169 6.82 -15.81 4.95
C ALA A 169 6.42 -14.36 4.73
N LEU A 170 5.84 -13.74 5.75
CA LEU A 170 5.50 -12.31 5.78
C LEU A 170 6.42 -11.60 6.76
N TYR A 171 7.07 -10.56 6.30
CA TYR A 171 8.00 -9.74 7.07
C TYR A 171 7.31 -8.43 7.44
N SER A 172 6.94 -8.29 8.73
CA SER A 172 6.29 -7.07 9.23
C SER A 172 7.33 -5.99 9.51
N TYR A 173 7.30 -4.92 8.76
CA TYR A 173 8.19 -3.76 8.91
C TYR A 173 7.54 -2.60 9.65
N ALA A 174 6.26 -2.36 9.42
CA ALA A 174 5.48 -1.34 10.11
C ALA A 174 4.06 -1.81 10.34
N GLU A 175 3.50 -1.48 11.51
CA GLU A 175 2.12 -1.78 11.85
C GLU A 175 1.30 -0.50 12.03
N PHE A 176 -0.03 -0.63 11.89
CA PHE A 176 -0.96 0.50 12.02
C PHE A 176 -0.76 1.23 13.36
N ASP A 177 -0.65 0.46 14.42
CA ASP A 177 -0.45 0.94 15.79
C ASP A 177 0.97 0.55 16.24
N SER A 178 1.95 1.37 15.83
CA SER A 178 3.38 1.12 16.10
C SER A 178 3.66 1.13 17.62
N VAL A 179 4.37 0.11 18.10
CA VAL A 179 4.67 -0.09 19.52
C VAL A 179 5.83 0.79 20.01
N ASP A 180 6.82 1.06 19.12
CA ASP A 180 8.10 1.67 19.53
C ASP A 180 8.57 2.85 18.65
N ASN A 181 7.83 3.23 17.63
CA ASN A 181 8.22 4.26 16.65
C ASN A 181 9.55 3.96 15.88
N GLU A 182 10.04 2.72 15.92
CA GLU A 182 11.25 2.28 15.23
C GLU A 182 10.98 1.64 13.86
N ASP A 183 9.72 1.61 13.42
CA ASP A 183 9.31 0.99 12.15
C ASP A 183 10.08 1.54 10.94
N CYS A 184 10.40 2.84 10.91
CA CYS A 184 11.17 3.42 9.82
C CYS A 184 12.55 2.77 9.64
N TYR A 185 13.16 2.32 10.71
CA TYR A 185 14.45 1.62 10.67
C TYR A 185 14.30 0.17 10.25
N ARG A 186 13.17 -0.49 10.60
CA ARG A 186 12.87 -1.87 10.14
C ARG A 186 12.76 -1.94 8.62
N LEU A 187 12.36 -0.85 7.95
CA LEU A 187 12.34 -0.79 6.50
C LEU A 187 13.73 -1.03 5.86
N MET A 188 14.81 -0.84 6.59
CA MET A 188 16.17 -1.11 6.10
C MET A 188 16.51 -2.60 6.06
N ASP A 189 15.73 -3.47 6.73
CA ASP A 189 15.91 -4.93 6.70
C ASP A 189 15.30 -5.61 5.45
N MET A 190 14.59 -4.84 4.60
CA MET A 190 14.06 -5.37 3.35
C MET A 190 15.18 -5.90 2.46
N CYS A 191 15.04 -7.16 2.00
CA CYS A 191 16.00 -7.79 1.10
C CYS A 191 15.29 -8.78 0.18
N ASP A 192 15.92 -9.12 -0.93
CA ASP A 192 15.49 -10.22 -1.79
C ASP A 192 15.73 -11.57 -1.11
N ARG A 193 14.82 -12.53 -1.32
CA ARG A 193 14.79 -13.82 -0.65
C ARG A 193 14.56 -14.96 -1.65
N ASN A 194 13.44 -15.64 -1.56
CA ASN A 194 13.14 -16.87 -2.33
C ASN A 194 12.10 -16.63 -3.43
N GLY A 195 11.06 -17.49 -3.47
CA GLY A 195 9.97 -17.42 -4.45
C GLY A 195 8.89 -16.42 -4.08
N ASN A 196 7.87 -16.36 -4.92
CA ASN A 196 6.78 -15.38 -4.84
C ASN A 196 5.42 -16.10 -4.93
N ARG A 197 4.61 -15.95 -3.87
CA ARG A 197 3.21 -16.40 -3.82
C ARG A 197 2.31 -15.23 -3.39
N ASP A 198 2.19 -14.23 -4.25
CA ASP A 198 1.47 -12.97 -4.00
C ASP A 198 0.06 -13.17 -3.44
N GLY A 199 -0.69 -14.16 -3.93
CA GLY A 199 -2.11 -14.30 -3.61
C GLY A 199 -2.36 -14.54 -2.12
N ALA A 200 -1.58 -15.42 -1.46
CA ALA A 200 -1.71 -15.64 -0.03
C ALA A 200 -1.30 -14.39 0.78
N ALA A 201 -0.19 -13.75 0.41
CA ALA A 201 0.29 -12.54 1.05
C ALA A 201 -0.73 -11.40 0.92
N LEU A 202 -1.29 -11.19 -0.28
CA LEU A 202 -2.35 -10.20 -0.54
C LEU A 202 -3.60 -10.44 0.31
N ARG A 203 -4.04 -11.70 0.46
CA ARG A 203 -5.19 -12.02 1.30
C ARG A 203 -4.95 -11.66 2.75
N PHE A 204 -3.79 -12.01 3.31
CA PHE A 204 -3.44 -11.62 4.68
C PHE A 204 -3.49 -10.11 4.87
N VAL A 205 -2.77 -9.35 4.04
CA VAL A 205 -2.69 -7.90 4.17
C VAL A 205 -4.04 -7.21 3.93
N ALA A 206 -4.85 -7.73 2.99
CA ALA A 206 -6.18 -7.21 2.74
C ALA A 206 -7.15 -7.50 3.92
N GLU A 207 -7.11 -8.71 4.51
CA GLU A 207 -7.89 -9.02 5.72
C GLU A 207 -7.46 -8.13 6.89
N HIS A 208 -6.17 -7.99 7.11
CA HIS A 208 -5.65 -7.09 8.15
C HIS A 208 -6.08 -5.64 7.94
N LEU A 209 -6.06 -5.14 6.69
CA LEU A 209 -6.56 -3.83 6.34
C LEU A 209 -8.09 -3.70 6.52
N CYS A 210 -8.84 -4.78 6.29
CA CYS A 210 -10.29 -4.80 6.51
C CYS A 210 -10.70 -4.63 7.97
N THR A 211 -9.83 -4.95 8.94
CA THR A 211 -10.10 -4.72 10.37
C THR A 211 -10.14 -3.24 10.75
N ARG A 212 -9.58 -2.37 9.90
CA ARG A 212 -9.50 -0.94 10.17
C ARG A 212 -10.86 -0.25 10.05
N PRO A 213 -11.15 0.73 10.92
CA PRO A 213 -12.39 1.49 10.90
C PRO A 213 -12.46 2.54 9.79
N GLU A 214 -11.34 2.86 9.13
CA GLU A 214 -11.27 3.85 8.08
C GLU A 214 -12.14 3.45 6.88
N LEU A 215 -12.90 4.40 6.34
CA LEU A 215 -13.84 4.15 5.24
C LEU A 215 -13.14 3.83 3.92
N GLN A 216 -11.97 4.41 3.71
CA GLN A 216 -11.16 4.17 2.52
C GLN A 216 -9.94 3.33 2.88
N LYS A 217 -9.75 2.26 2.15
CA LYS A 217 -8.69 1.30 2.36
C LYS A 217 -7.88 1.15 1.07
N LEU A 218 -6.60 1.44 1.14
CA LEU A 218 -5.70 1.40 0.00
C LEU A 218 -4.64 0.33 0.24
N LEU A 219 -4.61 -0.68 -0.62
CA LEU A 219 -3.58 -1.71 -0.64
C LEU A 219 -2.69 -1.52 -1.87
N ILE A 220 -1.40 -1.34 -1.67
CA ILE A 220 -0.41 -1.18 -2.74
C ILE A 220 0.53 -2.38 -2.71
N LEU A 221 0.52 -3.18 -3.77
CA LEU A 221 1.51 -4.22 -4.00
C LEU A 221 2.68 -3.62 -4.81
N ILE A 222 3.91 -3.82 -4.37
CA ILE A 222 5.13 -3.51 -5.14
C ILE A 222 5.75 -4.83 -5.57
N SER A 223 5.80 -5.09 -6.87
CA SER A 223 6.35 -6.31 -7.45
C SER A 223 7.04 -6.02 -8.78
N ASP A 224 7.92 -6.92 -9.21
CA ASP A 224 8.60 -6.83 -10.50
C ASP A 224 8.00 -7.71 -11.60
N GLY A 225 7.00 -8.55 -11.29
CA GLY A 225 6.52 -9.46 -12.31
C GLY A 225 5.35 -10.34 -11.96
N GLN A 226 5.51 -11.63 -12.22
CA GLN A 226 4.49 -12.65 -12.04
C GLN A 226 4.79 -13.51 -10.82
N PRO A 227 3.74 -14.06 -10.17
CA PRO A 227 3.93 -15.10 -9.17
C PRO A 227 4.73 -16.26 -9.74
N ALA A 228 5.74 -16.70 -9.00
CA ALA A 228 6.63 -17.79 -9.38
C ALA A 228 6.96 -18.67 -8.15
N ASP A 229 6.03 -19.55 -7.82
CA ASP A 229 6.20 -20.55 -6.77
C ASP A 229 5.74 -21.91 -7.22
N TYR A 230 6.17 -22.97 -6.52
CA TYR A 230 5.75 -24.34 -6.82
C TYR A 230 4.23 -24.48 -6.70
N GLY A 231 3.58 -24.88 -7.80
CA GLY A 231 2.11 -25.00 -7.86
C GLY A 231 1.34 -23.68 -7.84
N TYR A 232 2.01 -22.54 -8.00
CA TYR A 232 1.39 -21.23 -8.10
C TYR A 232 2.14 -20.32 -9.08
N SER A 233 1.80 -20.45 -10.38
CA SER A 233 2.44 -19.69 -11.44
C SER A 233 1.54 -19.55 -12.68
N GLY A 234 1.93 -18.74 -13.64
CA GLY A 234 1.26 -18.58 -14.93
C GLY A 234 -0.20 -18.13 -14.84
N THR A 235 -1.04 -18.65 -15.74
CA THR A 235 -2.43 -18.19 -15.93
C THR A 235 -3.33 -18.46 -14.73
N GLU A 236 -3.08 -19.52 -13.97
CA GLU A 236 -3.86 -19.87 -12.77
C GLU A 236 -3.60 -18.87 -11.65
N ALA A 237 -2.34 -18.56 -11.38
CA ALA A 237 -1.97 -17.56 -10.40
C ALA A 237 -2.49 -16.16 -10.79
N GLU A 238 -2.40 -15.78 -12.09
CA GLU A 238 -2.99 -14.53 -12.57
C GLU A 238 -4.52 -14.50 -12.40
N ALA A 239 -5.21 -15.62 -12.61
CA ALA A 239 -6.65 -15.71 -12.42
C ALA A 239 -7.02 -15.54 -10.94
N ASP A 240 -6.26 -16.13 -10.03
CA ASP A 240 -6.42 -15.96 -8.59
C ASP A 240 -6.21 -14.50 -8.18
N LEU A 241 -5.12 -13.84 -8.61
CA LEU A 241 -4.86 -12.43 -8.31
C LEU A 241 -5.98 -11.51 -8.81
N ARG A 242 -6.52 -11.76 -10.01
CA ARG A 242 -7.69 -11.01 -10.52
C ARG A 242 -8.95 -11.29 -9.69
N GLY A 243 -9.09 -12.52 -9.18
CA GLY A 243 -10.16 -12.90 -8.26
C GLY A 243 -10.06 -12.15 -6.94
N ILE A 244 -8.89 -12.14 -6.32
CA ILE A 244 -8.57 -11.43 -5.08
C ILE A 244 -8.88 -9.93 -5.22
N LYS A 245 -8.39 -9.29 -6.30
CA LYS A 245 -8.68 -7.87 -6.57
C LYS A 245 -10.19 -7.59 -6.54
N LYS A 246 -10.98 -8.37 -7.31
CA LYS A 246 -12.44 -8.21 -7.37
C LYS A 246 -13.15 -8.50 -6.04
N GLU A 247 -12.64 -9.44 -5.27
CA GLU A 247 -13.18 -9.81 -3.97
C GLU A 247 -13.05 -8.66 -2.97
N TYR A 248 -11.86 -8.09 -2.86
CA TYR A 248 -11.58 -7.02 -1.91
C TYR A 248 -12.10 -5.65 -2.37
N GLU A 249 -12.20 -5.40 -3.68
CA GLU A 249 -12.90 -4.22 -4.20
C GLU A 249 -14.38 -4.16 -3.74
N LYS A 250 -15.05 -5.29 -3.60
CA LYS A 250 -16.41 -5.38 -3.04
C LYS A 250 -16.47 -5.09 -1.54
N ARG A 251 -15.33 -5.10 -0.87
CA ARG A 251 -15.16 -4.80 0.56
C ARG A 251 -14.51 -3.43 0.78
N ASP A 252 -14.61 -2.54 -0.23
CA ASP A 252 -14.08 -1.18 -0.21
C ASP A 252 -12.55 -1.10 -0.02
N VAL A 253 -11.81 -2.13 -0.42
CA VAL A 253 -10.34 -2.12 -0.52
C VAL A 253 -9.95 -1.84 -1.96
N ILE A 254 -9.30 -0.71 -2.17
CA ILE A 254 -8.75 -0.33 -3.47
C ILE A 254 -7.35 -0.93 -3.60
N LEU A 255 -7.17 -1.87 -4.54
CA LEU A 255 -5.92 -2.57 -4.73
C LEU A 255 -5.18 -2.04 -5.96
N PHE A 256 -3.95 -1.55 -5.74
CA PHE A 256 -3.01 -1.15 -6.79
C PHE A 256 -1.79 -2.05 -6.78
N ALA A 257 -1.28 -2.32 -7.99
CA ALA A 257 0.01 -2.96 -8.16
C ALA A 257 0.99 -1.99 -8.80
N ALA A 258 2.06 -1.74 -8.10
CA ALA A 258 3.13 -0.84 -8.47
C ALA A 258 4.28 -1.66 -9.09
N ALA A 259 4.51 -1.46 -10.39
CA ALA A 259 5.53 -2.18 -11.13
C ALA A 259 6.90 -1.55 -10.98
N ILE A 260 7.90 -2.38 -10.70
CA ILE A 260 9.32 -2.05 -10.73
C ILE A 260 10.00 -2.95 -11.79
N GLY A 261 10.89 -2.36 -12.61
CA GLY A 261 11.63 -3.12 -13.61
C GLY A 261 10.95 -3.17 -14.98
N ASP A 262 11.31 -4.17 -15.78
CA ASP A 262 10.92 -4.23 -17.20
C ASP A 262 9.63 -5.04 -17.45
N ASP A 263 9.23 -5.91 -16.53
CA ASP A 263 8.06 -6.81 -16.68
C ASP A 263 6.71 -6.16 -16.36
N LYS A 264 6.61 -4.85 -16.56
CA LYS A 264 5.41 -4.04 -16.29
C LYS A 264 4.14 -4.52 -17.00
N GLU A 265 4.30 -5.13 -18.18
CA GLU A 265 3.17 -5.60 -18.97
C GLU A 265 2.41 -6.73 -18.28
N ASN A 266 3.09 -7.59 -17.50
CA ASN A 266 2.47 -8.63 -16.73
C ASN A 266 1.58 -8.06 -15.63
N ILE A 267 2.12 -7.11 -14.85
CA ILE A 267 1.37 -6.43 -13.78
C ILE A 267 0.21 -5.63 -14.37
N ARG A 268 0.42 -4.90 -15.47
CA ARG A 268 -0.65 -4.18 -16.18
C ARG A 268 -1.76 -5.11 -16.66
N ARG A 269 -1.42 -6.32 -17.17
CA ARG A 269 -2.40 -7.31 -17.62
C ARG A 269 -3.23 -7.88 -16.46
N ILE A 270 -2.62 -8.08 -15.29
CA ILE A 270 -3.28 -8.62 -14.11
C ILE A 270 -4.19 -7.57 -13.46
N TYR A 271 -3.65 -6.38 -13.19
CA TYR A 271 -4.29 -5.36 -12.34
C TYR A 271 -5.01 -4.25 -13.14
N LYS A 272 -4.79 -4.16 -14.47
CA LYS A 272 -5.48 -3.21 -15.38
C LYS A 272 -5.47 -1.75 -14.88
N ASP A 273 -6.64 -1.24 -14.48
CA ASP A 273 -6.87 0.10 -13.93
C ASP A 273 -6.18 0.32 -12.56
N GLY A 274 -5.87 -0.77 -11.85
CA GLY A 274 -5.06 -0.74 -10.64
C GLY A 274 -3.54 -0.77 -10.87
N PHE A 275 -3.05 -0.50 -12.08
CA PHE A 275 -1.62 -0.45 -12.39
C PHE A 275 -1.01 0.91 -12.08
N LEU A 276 0.14 0.90 -11.39
CA LEU A 276 0.94 2.08 -11.08
C LEU A 276 2.39 1.87 -11.51
N ASP A 277 2.94 2.78 -12.31
CA ASP A 277 4.37 2.77 -12.65
C ASP A 277 5.15 3.58 -11.60
N ILE A 278 6.07 2.93 -10.88
CA ILE A 278 6.93 3.56 -9.86
C ILE A 278 8.42 3.45 -10.19
N THR A 279 8.76 3.12 -11.44
CA THR A 279 10.15 3.01 -11.89
C THR A 279 10.96 4.28 -11.61
N LYS A 280 10.30 5.43 -11.63
CA LYS A 280 10.90 6.73 -11.31
C LYS A 280 10.24 7.31 -10.07
N LEU A 281 10.98 7.38 -8.98
CA LEU A 281 10.51 7.91 -7.70
C LEU A 281 10.03 9.37 -7.80
N GLU A 282 10.61 10.16 -8.72
CA GLU A 282 10.23 11.55 -8.97
C GLU A 282 8.80 11.67 -9.53
N GLU A 283 8.29 10.64 -10.19
CA GLU A 283 6.94 10.61 -10.75
C GLU A 283 5.89 10.09 -9.75
N LEU A 284 6.31 9.49 -8.65
CA LEU A 284 5.42 8.97 -7.61
C LEU A 284 4.38 9.99 -7.13
N PRO A 285 4.72 11.28 -6.85
CA PRO A 285 3.72 12.26 -6.42
C PRO A 285 2.63 12.49 -7.45
N LYS A 286 2.99 12.53 -8.73
CA LYS A 286 2.04 12.72 -9.84
C LYS A 286 1.13 11.51 -10.00
N ASN A 287 1.71 10.31 -9.98
CA ASN A 287 0.99 9.06 -10.17
C ASN A 287 0.03 8.81 -9.00
N MET A 288 0.48 9.03 -7.76
CA MET A 288 -0.38 8.95 -6.56
C MET A 288 -1.50 9.99 -6.58
N ALA A 289 -1.23 11.23 -7.00
CA ALA A 289 -2.27 12.25 -7.14
C ALA A 289 -3.35 11.88 -8.16
N GLN A 290 -2.97 11.23 -9.25
CA GLN A 290 -3.90 10.72 -10.24
C GLN A 290 -4.79 9.62 -9.66
N LEU A 291 -4.21 8.68 -8.91
CA LEU A 291 -4.94 7.62 -8.22
C LEU A 291 -5.95 8.18 -7.19
N VAL A 292 -5.49 9.11 -6.36
CA VAL A 292 -6.37 9.80 -5.40
C VAL A 292 -7.56 10.44 -6.11
N LYS A 293 -7.33 11.13 -7.22
CA LYS A 293 -8.41 11.76 -8.01
C LYS A 293 -9.38 10.76 -8.63
N GLN A 294 -8.92 9.58 -9.01
CA GLN A 294 -9.76 8.56 -9.67
C GLN A 294 -10.60 7.76 -8.68
N HIS A 295 -10.06 7.45 -7.51
CA HIS A 295 -10.64 6.46 -6.60
C HIS A 295 -11.13 7.03 -5.27
N LEU A 296 -10.67 8.20 -4.84
CA LEU A 296 -11.11 8.84 -3.60
C LEU A 296 -12.23 9.89 -3.81
N LYS A 297 -12.91 9.83 -4.95
CA LYS A 297 -14.06 10.72 -5.26
C LYS A 297 -15.36 10.26 -4.62
#